data_937321728fb66a7d8b07a311f9e32e1e
#
_entry.id   937321728fb66a7d8b07a311f9e32e1e
#
_cell.length_a   1.000
_cell.length_b   1.000
_cell.length_c   1.000
_cell.angle_alpha   90.00
_cell.angle_beta   90.00
_cell.angle_gamma   90.00
#
_symmetry.space_group_name_H-M   'P 1'
#
loop_
_entity.id
_entity.type
_entity.pdbx_description
1 polymer ?
#
loop_
_entity_poly.entity_id
_entity_poly.type
_entity_poly.pdbx_seq_one_letter_code
_entity_poly.pdbx_strand_id
1 'polypeptide(L)'
;MDTQSGIDIFSAGFKDHAFASYAQLRREDPVLMASLQNEQTLGLVMRYSDAAIMMKDYSRFGNDIANAFSEADLEGMRAQFLAGMSEEQAQQMLELDQLFGRILLSIDPPDHSRLRRLVAIPFTPRYIEGLRGRVREIAVALLDAIEEDVRSGNRQFDLIDAYSYPLPLTVIAEMLGIPEEDYDRFRVWSQASVTFVPGQVTSQEHNDLLQEFADYLRRLAAAKRESPGEDLLSGLVQAEADGDKLSENELISMMFLLIVAGHETTVNLIANGTLLLFEHPDQLQRLREEPALLKNAIEEMLRFYGPVEVGLTRWVREDTELGGVQLKRGQQMMAVLASANHDPEQFPEPDVFDISRNPNRHVAFGTGLHACLGATLARLEAEVAFGELLDRFADLELAIPREELTWRDGTFMRALTALPVRV
;
A
#
# COMPACT_ATOMS: atom_id res chain seq x y z
N MET A 1 -1.24 -2.94 -21.29
CA MET A 1 0.16 -3.38 -21.52
C MET A 1 0.17 -4.34 -22.68
N ASP A 2 1.03 -4.13 -23.67
CA ASP A 2 1.26 -5.14 -24.70
C ASP A 2 2.61 -5.80 -24.36
N THR A 3 2.55 -6.88 -23.60
CA THR A 3 3.73 -7.72 -23.35
C THR A 3 3.96 -8.59 -24.59
N GLN A 4 5.19 -8.94 -24.93
CA GLN A 4 5.45 -9.96 -25.95
C GLN A 4 4.72 -11.29 -25.66
N SER A 5 4.29 -11.48 -24.41
CA SER A 5 3.50 -12.63 -23.92
C SER A 5 1.99 -12.37 -23.86
N GLY A 6 1.49 -11.13 -24.10
CA GLY A 6 0.07 -10.79 -23.96
C GLY A 6 -0.45 -10.80 -22.51
N ILE A 7 0.44 -10.83 -21.52
CA ILE A 7 0.07 -10.92 -20.08
C ILE A 7 -0.05 -9.50 -19.48
N ASP A 8 -1.23 -9.15 -18.98
CA ASP A 8 -1.45 -7.94 -18.19
C ASP A 8 -1.65 -8.29 -16.71
N ILE A 9 -0.55 -8.20 -15.93
CA ILE A 9 -0.54 -8.55 -14.51
C ILE A 9 -1.38 -7.61 -13.63
N PHE A 10 -1.82 -6.47 -14.16
CA PHE A 10 -2.63 -5.50 -13.42
C PHE A 10 -4.13 -5.71 -13.63
N SER A 11 -4.52 -6.56 -14.62
CA SER A 11 -5.91 -6.83 -14.88
C SER A 11 -6.56 -7.70 -13.80
N ALA A 12 -7.84 -7.46 -13.53
CA ALA A 12 -8.63 -8.27 -12.60
C ALA A 12 -8.64 -9.75 -13.00
N GLY A 13 -8.82 -10.04 -14.29
CA GLY A 13 -8.83 -11.42 -14.79
C GLY A 13 -7.50 -12.15 -14.64
N PHE A 14 -6.36 -11.44 -14.68
CA PHE A 14 -5.07 -12.05 -14.37
C PHE A 14 -4.96 -12.44 -12.90
N LYS A 15 -5.46 -11.60 -11.98
CA LYS A 15 -5.34 -11.83 -10.52
C LYS A 15 -6.02 -13.12 -10.06
N ASP A 16 -7.06 -13.57 -10.74
CA ASP A 16 -7.72 -14.85 -10.44
C ASP A 16 -6.80 -16.07 -10.63
N HIS A 17 -5.86 -15.99 -11.57
CA HIS A 17 -4.95 -17.09 -11.92
C HIS A 17 -3.47 -16.71 -11.77
N ALA A 18 -3.18 -15.60 -11.05
CA ALA A 18 -1.86 -14.97 -10.98
C ALA A 18 -0.75 -15.95 -10.53
N PHE A 19 -0.99 -16.75 -9.50
CA PHE A 19 0.07 -17.56 -8.89
C PHE A 19 0.61 -18.66 -9.81
N ALA A 20 -0.26 -19.31 -10.61
CA ALA A 20 0.17 -20.27 -11.63
C ALA A 20 1.03 -19.58 -12.71
N SER A 21 0.62 -18.40 -13.16
CA SER A 21 1.37 -17.59 -14.12
C SER A 21 2.69 -17.10 -13.54
N TYR A 22 2.72 -16.64 -12.29
CA TYR A 22 3.95 -16.26 -11.60
C TYR A 22 4.91 -17.44 -11.43
N ALA A 23 4.41 -18.64 -11.11
CA ALA A 23 5.24 -19.82 -11.00
C ALA A 23 5.89 -20.19 -12.34
N GLN A 24 5.20 -20.00 -13.46
CA GLN A 24 5.78 -20.18 -14.79
C GLN A 24 6.82 -19.09 -15.09
N LEU A 25 6.49 -17.81 -14.90
CA LEU A 25 7.38 -16.68 -15.19
C LEU A 25 8.67 -16.73 -14.35
N ARG A 26 8.59 -17.13 -13.07
CA ARG A 26 9.80 -17.31 -12.26
C ARG A 26 10.81 -18.29 -12.86
N ARG A 27 10.33 -19.33 -13.57
CA ARG A 27 11.20 -20.34 -14.21
C ARG A 27 11.70 -19.90 -15.56
N GLU A 28 10.82 -19.33 -16.39
CA GLU A 28 11.07 -19.07 -17.81
C GLU A 28 11.64 -17.67 -18.06
N ASP A 29 11.06 -16.64 -17.40
CA ASP A 29 11.42 -15.25 -17.58
C ASP A 29 11.48 -14.51 -16.21
N PRO A 30 12.49 -14.80 -15.37
CA PRO A 30 12.55 -14.27 -14.00
C PRO A 30 12.65 -12.75 -13.94
N VAL A 31 13.05 -12.10 -15.02
CA VAL A 31 13.00 -10.65 -15.26
C VAL A 31 12.30 -10.42 -16.59
N LEU A 32 10.97 -10.34 -16.53
CA LEU A 32 10.13 -10.14 -17.71
C LEU A 32 10.17 -8.67 -18.15
N MET A 33 10.59 -8.43 -19.40
CA MET A 33 10.54 -7.09 -19.98
C MET A 33 9.23 -6.89 -20.74
N ALA A 34 8.35 -6.06 -20.21
CA ALA A 34 7.08 -5.70 -20.81
C ALA A 34 7.19 -4.36 -21.55
N SER A 35 6.62 -4.26 -22.76
CA SER A 35 6.51 -2.99 -23.48
C SER A 35 5.32 -2.21 -22.94
N LEU A 36 5.57 -0.93 -22.59
CA LEU A 36 4.54 0.04 -22.29
C LEU A 36 4.12 0.79 -23.56
N GLN A 37 2.96 1.44 -23.50
CA GLN A 37 2.63 2.45 -24.51
C GLN A 37 3.75 3.50 -24.53
N ASN A 38 4.14 4.00 -25.70
CA ASN A 38 5.23 4.96 -25.93
C ASN A 38 6.66 4.37 -25.95
N GLU A 39 6.85 3.12 -26.37
CA GLU A 39 8.18 2.49 -26.51
C GLU A 39 8.98 2.33 -25.21
N GLN A 40 8.41 2.70 -24.07
CA GLN A 40 9.03 2.45 -22.77
C GLN A 40 8.90 0.98 -22.38
N THR A 41 9.88 0.47 -21.64
CA THR A 41 9.89 -0.89 -21.13
C THR A 41 9.80 -0.89 -19.61
N LEU A 42 8.99 -1.83 -19.10
CA LEU A 42 8.88 -2.11 -17.67
C LEU A 42 9.43 -3.51 -17.40
N GLY A 43 10.44 -3.60 -16.55
CA GLY A 43 10.96 -4.88 -16.07
C GLY A 43 10.20 -5.35 -14.84
N LEU A 44 9.69 -6.57 -14.88
CA LEU A 44 8.97 -7.22 -13.79
C LEU A 44 9.84 -8.33 -13.21
N VAL A 45 10.25 -8.18 -11.95
CA VAL A 45 11.18 -9.08 -11.27
C VAL A 45 10.40 -10.11 -10.44
N MET A 46 10.51 -11.39 -10.81
CA MET A 46 9.65 -12.47 -10.29
C MET A 46 10.26 -13.26 -9.13
N ARG A 47 11.60 -13.47 -9.11
CA ARG A 47 12.27 -14.27 -8.07
C ARG A 47 12.50 -13.46 -6.80
N TYR A 48 12.43 -14.13 -5.67
CA TYR A 48 12.70 -13.52 -4.36
C TYR A 48 14.12 -12.92 -4.27
N SER A 49 15.13 -13.67 -4.70
CA SER A 49 16.54 -13.23 -4.64
C SER A 49 16.77 -11.96 -5.45
N ASP A 50 16.28 -11.90 -6.68
CA ASP A 50 16.45 -10.76 -7.59
C ASP A 50 15.65 -9.54 -7.09
N ALA A 51 14.42 -9.75 -6.63
CA ALA A 51 13.61 -8.70 -6.00
C ALA A 51 14.29 -8.13 -4.76
N ALA A 52 14.86 -8.97 -3.91
CA ALA A 52 15.57 -8.54 -2.70
C ALA A 52 16.85 -7.74 -3.04
N ILE A 53 17.60 -8.15 -4.09
CA ILE A 53 18.76 -7.40 -4.60
C ILE A 53 18.30 -6.03 -5.08
N MET A 54 17.32 -5.97 -5.98
CA MET A 54 16.81 -4.74 -6.55
C MET A 54 16.30 -3.75 -5.48
N MET A 55 15.56 -4.24 -4.49
CA MET A 55 15.03 -3.39 -3.42
C MET A 55 16.10 -2.85 -2.45
N LYS A 56 17.24 -3.52 -2.31
CA LYS A 56 18.33 -3.11 -1.39
C LYS A 56 19.38 -2.25 -2.05
N ASP A 57 19.62 -2.47 -3.34
CA ASP A 57 20.70 -1.80 -4.06
C ASP A 57 20.21 -0.51 -4.75
N TYR A 58 20.01 0.52 -3.94
CA TYR A 58 19.60 1.84 -4.44
C TYR A 58 20.67 2.52 -5.30
N SER A 59 21.92 2.04 -5.28
CA SER A 59 22.98 2.59 -6.14
C SER A 59 22.74 2.25 -7.61
N ARG A 60 22.20 1.07 -7.91
CA ARG A 60 21.83 0.63 -9.26
C ARG A 60 20.35 0.86 -9.58
N PHE A 61 19.46 0.76 -8.59
CA PHE A 61 18.00 0.78 -8.72
C PHE A 61 17.38 1.83 -7.79
N GLY A 62 17.39 3.09 -8.22
CA GLY A 62 16.87 4.22 -7.46
C GLY A 62 15.36 4.38 -7.58
N ASN A 63 14.77 5.11 -6.64
CA ASN A 63 13.36 5.51 -6.72
C ASN A 63 13.22 6.90 -7.38
N ASP A 64 14.22 7.75 -7.27
CA ASP A 64 14.20 9.09 -7.85
C ASP A 64 14.55 9.05 -9.33
N ILE A 65 13.60 9.39 -10.19
CA ILE A 65 13.76 9.46 -11.63
C ILE A 65 14.91 10.42 -12.02
N ALA A 66 15.14 11.47 -11.24
CA ALA A 66 16.21 12.44 -11.47
C ALA A 66 17.62 11.81 -11.41
N ASN A 67 17.76 10.65 -10.76
CA ASN A 67 19.03 9.92 -10.74
C ASN A 67 19.26 9.03 -11.98
N ALA A 68 18.21 8.81 -12.79
CA ALA A 68 18.28 7.97 -13.99
C ALA A 68 18.33 8.77 -15.30
N PHE A 69 17.86 10.02 -15.30
CA PHE A 69 17.76 10.86 -16.50
C PHE A 69 18.56 12.17 -16.36
N SER A 70 18.90 12.81 -17.47
CA SER A 70 19.45 14.15 -17.44
C SER A 70 18.35 15.20 -17.22
N GLU A 71 18.74 16.40 -16.79
CA GLU A 71 17.79 17.51 -16.60
C GLU A 71 17.04 17.83 -17.91
N ALA A 72 17.73 17.79 -19.05
CA ALA A 72 17.11 18.02 -20.37
C ALA A 72 16.09 16.92 -20.74
N ASP A 73 16.35 15.64 -20.39
CA ASP A 73 15.40 14.56 -20.61
C ASP A 73 14.15 14.75 -19.74
N LEU A 74 14.33 15.13 -18.46
CA LEU A 74 13.23 15.39 -17.53
C LEU A 74 12.39 16.60 -17.98
N GLU A 75 13.01 17.67 -18.46
CA GLU A 75 12.30 18.80 -19.05
C GLU A 75 11.51 18.38 -20.29
N GLY A 76 12.09 17.56 -21.17
CA GLY A 76 11.42 17.00 -22.34
C GLY A 76 10.21 16.15 -21.97
N MET A 77 10.34 15.25 -20.98
CA MET A 77 9.23 14.44 -20.47
C MET A 77 8.10 15.30 -19.86
N ARG A 78 8.48 16.32 -19.08
CA ARG A 78 7.53 17.28 -18.51
C ARG A 78 6.79 18.06 -19.59
N ALA A 79 7.50 18.57 -20.59
CA ALA A 79 6.89 19.30 -21.71
C ALA A 79 5.93 18.40 -22.49
N GLN A 80 6.29 17.15 -22.73
CA GLN A 80 5.42 16.17 -23.40
C GLN A 80 4.17 15.86 -22.55
N PHE A 81 4.34 15.71 -21.25
CA PHE A 81 3.22 15.45 -20.32
C PHE A 81 2.21 16.60 -20.30
N LEU A 82 2.69 17.84 -20.29
CA LEU A 82 1.84 19.04 -20.27
C LEU A 82 1.28 19.42 -21.66
N ALA A 83 1.73 18.76 -22.72
CA ALA A 83 1.32 19.07 -24.08
C ALA A 83 -0.20 18.89 -24.26
N GLY A 84 -0.87 19.93 -24.74
CA GLY A 84 -2.33 19.93 -24.97
C GLY A 84 -3.17 20.37 -23.76
N MET A 85 -2.57 20.65 -22.61
CA MET A 85 -3.25 21.26 -21.46
C MET A 85 -3.38 22.78 -21.65
N SER A 86 -4.43 23.36 -21.04
CA SER A 86 -4.47 24.82 -20.87
C SER A 86 -3.40 25.28 -19.87
N GLU A 87 -3.03 26.55 -19.88
CA GLU A 87 -2.06 27.11 -18.95
C GLU A 87 -2.49 26.90 -17.48
N GLU A 88 -3.78 27.05 -17.18
CA GLU A 88 -4.36 26.81 -15.85
C GLU A 88 -4.27 25.35 -15.43
N GLN A 89 -4.62 24.41 -16.32
CA GLN A 89 -4.49 22.97 -16.06
C GLN A 89 -3.04 22.55 -15.86
N ALA A 90 -2.11 23.07 -16.68
CA ALA A 90 -0.70 22.79 -16.54
C ALA A 90 -0.15 23.29 -15.21
N GLN A 91 -0.54 24.51 -14.79
CA GLN A 91 -0.13 25.07 -13.51
C GLN A 91 -0.65 24.23 -12.33
N GLN A 92 -1.93 23.88 -12.31
CA GLN A 92 -2.53 23.03 -11.28
C GLN A 92 -1.83 21.67 -11.19
N MET A 93 -1.57 21.04 -12.34
CA MET A 93 -0.88 19.75 -12.38
C MET A 93 0.55 19.84 -11.83
N LEU A 94 1.29 20.90 -12.14
CA LEU A 94 2.64 21.13 -11.61
C LEU A 94 2.62 21.34 -10.08
N GLU A 95 1.61 22.04 -9.54
CA GLU A 95 1.44 22.22 -8.11
C GLU A 95 1.13 20.90 -7.40
N LEU A 96 0.24 20.07 -7.95
CA LEU A 96 -0.07 18.74 -7.42
C LEU A 96 1.14 17.81 -7.51
N ASP A 97 1.88 17.82 -8.60
CA ASP A 97 3.11 17.02 -8.76
C ASP A 97 4.19 17.45 -7.76
N GLN A 98 4.34 18.75 -7.53
CA GLN A 98 5.28 19.26 -6.51
C GLN A 98 4.92 18.80 -5.09
N LEU A 99 3.61 18.70 -4.77
CA LEU A 99 3.13 18.28 -3.45
C LEU A 99 3.10 16.76 -3.29
N PHE A 100 2.64 16.03 -4.30
CA PHE A 100 2.30 14.62 -4.19
C PHE A 100 3.16 13.70 -5.07
N GLY A 101 3.90 14.24 -6.04
CA GLY A 101 4.80 13.47 -6.90
C GLY A 101 6.15 13.18 -6.25
N ARG A 102 6.67 14.10 -5.43
CA ARG A 102 7.97 13.94 -4.76
C ARG A 102 7.79 13.56 -3.27
N ILE A 103 7.21 12.40 -3.03
CA ILE A 103 7.00 11.84 -1.69
C ILE A 103 8.19 10.97 -1.25
N LEU A 104 8.23 10.58 0.02
CA LEU A 104 9.31 9.73 0.59
C LEU A 104 9.55 8.44 -0.20
N LEU A 105 8.53 7.91 -0.90
CA LEU A 105 8.64 6.68 -1.71
C LEU A 105 9.30 6.90 -3.08
N SER A 106 9.37 8.15 -3.58
CA SER A 106 9.88 8.49 -4.92
C SER A 106 11.24 9.17 -4.91
N ILE A 107 11.92 9.21 -3.77
CA ILE A 107 13.23 9.87 -3.60
C ILE A 107 14.30 8.91 -3.09
N ASP A 108 15.56 9.26 -3.32
CA ASP A 108 16.76 8.52 -2.90
C ASP A 108 17.55 9.30 -1.83
N PRO A 109 18.55 8.68 -1.15
CA PRO A 109 19.50 9.40 -0.33
C PRO A 109 20.26 10.50 -1.13
N PRO A 110 20.57 11.67 -0.52
CA PRO A 110 20.47 11.94 0.92
C PRO A 110 19.08 12.34 1.41
N ASP A 111 18.18 12.86 0.55
CA ASP A 111 16.88 13.40 0.90
C ASP A 111 15.98 12.37 1.58
N HIS A 112 15.92 11.14 1.01
CA HIS A 112 15.20 10.03 1.62
C HIS A 112 15.63 9.79 3.07
N SER A 113 16.95 9.68 3.31
CA SER A 113 17.47 9.38 4.65
C SER A 113 17.15 10.50 5.65
N ARG A 114 17.20 11.74 5.19
CA ARG A 114 16.83 12.92 5.96
C ARG A 114 15.36 12.90 6.36
N LEU A 115 14.45 12.78 5.40
CA LEU A 115 13.01 12.76 5.66
C LEU A 115 12.60 11.55 6.50
N ARG A 116 13.15 10.37 6.18
CA ARG A 116 12.88 9.13 6.93
C ARG A 116 13.22 9.27 8.42
N ARG A 117 14.34 9.93 8.73
CA ARG A 117 14.77 10.18 10.12
C ARG A 117 13.79 11.10 10.84
N LEU A 118 13.35 12.20 10.21
CA LEU A 118 12.41 13.14 10.80
C LEU A 118 11.06 12.48 11.10
N VAL A 119 10.53 11.70 10.16
CA VAL A 119 9.27 10.98 10.32
C VAL A 119 9.34 9.89 11.39
N ALA A 120 10.49 9.24 11.56
CA ALA A 120 10.67 8.20 12.56
C ALA A 120 10.64 8.73 14.01
N ILE A 121 10.86 10.04 14.23
CA ILE A 121 10.88 10.65 15.58
C ILE A 121 9.53 10.43 16.29
N PRO A 122 8.38 10.86 15.76
CA PRO A 122 7.08 10.61 16.39
C PRO A 122 6.54 9.19 16.16
N PHE A 123 6.99 8.47 15.10
CA PHE A 123 6.46 7.17 14.70
C PHE A 123 7.22 6.01 15.37
N THR A 124 7.21 5.98 16.70
CA THR A 124 7.95 4.99 17.48
C THR A 124 7.13 3.72 17.78
N PRO A 125 7.77 2.57 18.02
CA PRO A 125 7.07 1.36 18.47
C PRO A 125 6.24 1.57 19.74
N ARG A 126 6.69 2.41 20.66
CA ARG A 126 5.95 2.76 21.89
C ARG A 126 4.68 3.55 21.59
N TYR A 127 4.75 4.52 20.66
CA TYR A 127 3.58 5.28 20.23
C TYR A 127 2.56 4.34 19.58
N ILE A 128 3.01 3.51 18.64
CA ILE A 128 2.14 2.55 17.94
C ILE A 128 1.47 1.58 18.93
N GLU A 129 2.22 1.00 19.86
CA GLU A 129 1.63 0.09 20.86
C GLU A 129 0.63 0.81 21.76
N GLY A 130 0.84 2.11 22.03
CA GLY A 130 -0.11 2.94 22.76
C GLY A 130 -1.47 3.10 22.09
N LEU A 131 -1.55 2.92 20.75
CA LEU A 131 -2.80 2.98 19.99
C LEU A 131 -3.68 1.73 20.14
N ARG A 132 -3.12 0.61 20.62
CA ARG A 132 -3.83 -0.70 20.69
C ARG A 132 -5.21 -0.61 21.34
N GLY A 133 -5.32 0.09 22.46
CA GLY A 133 -6.60 0.29 23.15
C GLY A 133 -7.61 1.00 22.28
N ARG A 134 -7.18 2.08 21.63
CA ARG A 134 -8.04 2.88 20.75
C ARG A 134 -8.45 2.14 19.48
N VAL A 135 -7.51 1.45 18.82
CA VAL A 135 -7.80 0.59 17.66
C VAL A 135 -8.85 -0.48 18.03
N ARG A 136 -8.75 -1.06 19.24
CA ARG A 136 -9.72 -2.02 19.73
C ARG A 136 -11.11 -1.38 19.95
N GLU A 137 -11.18 -0.20 20.55
CA GLU A 137 -12.44 0.53 20.73
C GLU A 137 -13.13 0.78 19.39
N ILE A 138 -12.39 1.23 18.37
CA ILE A 138 -12.92 1.45 17.01
C ILE A 138 -13.43 0.11 16.43
N ALA A 139 -12.61 -0.95 16.50
CA ALA A 139 -12.98 -2.26 15.98
C ALA A 139 -14.27 -2.79 16.65
N VAL A 140 -14.35 -2.71 17.98
CA VAL A 140 -15.54 -3.14 18.75
C VAL A 140 -16.77 -2.33 18.35
N ALA A 141 -16.66 -1.00 18.23
CA ALA A 141 -17.78 -0.15 17.85
C ALA A 141 -18.33 -0.50 16.45
N LEU A 142 -17.44 -0.80 15.48
CA LEU A 142 -17.84 -1.25 14.15
C LEU A 142 -18.54 -2.61 14.19
N LEU A 143 -18.03 -3.55 14.98
CA LEU A 143 -18.65 -4.87 15.14
C LEU A 143 -19.98 -4.81 15.90
N ASP A 144 -20.14 -3.90 16.86
CA ASP A 144 -21.40 -3.65 17.55
C ASP A 144 -22.47 -3.13 16.58
N ALA A 145 -22.10 -2.24 15.66
CA ALA A 145 -23.01 -1.75 14.62
C ALA A 145 -23.45 -2.89 13.66
N ILE A 146 -22.51 -3.74 13.23
CA ILE A 146 -22.81 -4.92 12.41
C ILE A 146 -23.75 -5.88 13.18
N GLU A 147 -23.49 -6.13 14.46
CA GLU A 147 -24.31 -7.03 15.26
C GLU A 147 -25.75 -6.50 15.44
N GLU A 148 -25.93 -5.19 15.54
CA GLU A 148 -27.27 -4.57 15.60
C GLU A 148 -28.03 -4.75 14.28
N ASP A 149 -27.35 -4.58 13.15
CA ASP A 149 -27.92 -4.84 11.82
C ASP A 149 -28.33 -6.32 11.67
N VAL A 150 -27.48 -7.23 12.12
CA VAL A 150 -27.78 -8.68 12.14
C VAL A 150 -29.01 -8.98 13.01
N ARG A 151 -29.12 -8.39 14.21
CA ARG A 151 -30.30 -8.54 15.08
C ARG A 151 -31.58 -7.96 14.46
N SER A 152 -31.44 -6.90 13.65
CA SER A 152 -32.56 -6.32 12.90
C SER A 152 -33.02 -7.18 11.71
N GLY A 153 -32.30 -8.27 11.39
CA GLY A 153 -32.61 -9.24 10.35
C GLY A 153 -31.74 -9.18 9.11
N ASN A 154 -30.80 -8.24 9.04
CA ASN A 154 -29.84 -8.13 7.93
C ASN A 154 -28.61 -8.98 8.23
N ARG A 155 -28.68 -10.28 7.89
CA ARG A 155 -27.61 -11.25 8.19
C ARG A 155 -26.50 -11.27 7.15
N GLN A 156 -26.56 -10.45 6.11
CA GLN A 156 -25.57 -10.37 5.02
C GLN A 156 -25.11 -8.93 4.87
N PHE A 157 -23.76 -8.73 4.80
CA PHE A 157 -23.15 -7.42 4.62
C PHE A 157 -21.83 -7.53 3.84
N ASP A 158 -21.35 -6.41 3.34
CA ASP A 158 -19.98 -6.32 2.77
C ASP A 158 -18.99 -6.04 3.91
N LEU A 159 -18.08 -6.98 4.17
CA LEU A 159 -17.08 -6.84 5.23
C LEU A 159 -16.10 -5.68 4.95
N ILE A 160 -15.87 -5.34 3.67
CA ILE A 160 -15.00 -4.23 3.33
C ILE A 160 -15.65 -2.93 3.79
N ASP A 161 -16.87 -2.66 3.38
CA ASP A 161 -17.55 -1.40 3.70
C ASP A 161 -17.89 -1.27 5.21
N ALA A 162 -18.30 -2.40 5.84
CA ALA A 162 -18.75 -2.37 7.22
C ALA A 162 -17.60 -2.40 8.25
N TYR A 163 -16.44 -2.96 7.90
CA TYR A 163 -15.37 -3.19 8.87
C TYR A 163 -13.97 -2.88 8.37
N SER A 164 -13.53 -3.56 7.28
CA SER A 164 -12.13 -3.49 6.84
C SER A 164 -11.70 -2.09 6.40
N TYR A 165 -12.60 -1.33 5.78
CA TYR A 165 -12.33 0.03 5.31
C TYR A 165 -12.42 1.07 6.44
N PRO A 166 -13.50 1.15 7.25
CA PRO A 166 -13.62 2.19 8.27
C PRO A 166 -12.59 2.07 9.38
N LEU A 167 -12.13 0.86 9.75
CA LEU A 167 -11.19 0.67 10.83
C LEU A 167 -9.85 1.41 10.59
N PRO A 168 -9.03 1.08 9.57
CA PRO A 168 -7.75 1.76 9.37
C PRO A 168 -7.91 3.23 8.93
N LEU A 169 -9.02 3.59 8.27
CA LEU A 169 -9.30 4.98 7.91
C LEU A 169 -9.51 5.84 9.16
N THR A 170 -10.28 5.36 10.13
CA THR A 170 -10.48 6.06 11.40
C THR A 170 -9.19 6.15 12.19
N VAL A 171 -8.41 5.07 12.24
CA VAL A 171 -7.11 5.07 12.94
C VAL A 171 -6.16 6.12 12.37
N ILE A 172 -5.99 6.20 11.03
CA ILE A 172 -5.09 7.20 10.43
C ILE A 172 -5.63 8.62 10.59
N ALA A 173 -6.95 8.82 10.54
CA ALA A 173 -7.57 10.12 10.78
C ALA A 173 -7.28 10.62 12.21
N GLU A 174 -7.48 9.78 13.22
CA GLU A 174 -7.18 10.11 14.62
C GLU A 174 -5.68 10.33 14.85
N MET A 175 -4.82 9.49 14.26
CA MET A 175 -3.37 9.67 14.34
C MET A 175 -2.91 11.01 13.79
N LEU A 176 -3.55 11.51 12.75
CA LEU A 176 -3.26 12.83 12.18
C LEU A 176 -4.00 13.96 12.89
N GLY A 177 -4.82 13.64 13.88
CA GLY A 177 -5.61 14.61 14.64
C GLY A 177 -6.63 15.35 13.79
N ILE A 178 -7.23 14.63 12.80
CA ILE A 178 -8.35 15.13 11.99
C ILE A 178 -9.59 15.15 12.88
N PRO A 179 -10.34 16.27 12.94
CA PRO A 179 -11.60 16.35 13.69
C PRO A 179 -12.66 15.38 13.17
N GLU A 180 -13.47 14.82 14.07
CA GLU A 180 -14.51 13.83 13.71
C GLU A 180 -15.55 14.40 12.71
N GLU A 181 -15.86 15.70 12.83
CA GLU A 181 -16.75 16.39 11.90
C GLU A 181 -16.23 16.42 10.45
N ASP A 182 -14.95 16.20 10.22
CA ASP A 182 -14.33 16.18 8.89
C ASP A 182 -14.22 14.76 8.29
N TYR A 183 -14.59 13.69 9.01
CA TYR A 183 -14.36 12.29 8.59
C TYR A 183 -15.04 11.94 7.27
N ASP A 184 -16.28 12.40 7.03
CA ASP A 184 -16.98 12.15 5.78
C ASP A 184 -16.24 12.78 4.58
N ARG A 185 -15.74 14.01 4.76
CA ARG A 185 -14.97 14.69 3.73
C ARG A 185 -13.59 14.07 3.56
N PHE A 186 -12.96 13.68 4.66
CA PHE A 186 -11.69 12.97 4.66
C PHE A 186 -11.77 11.64 3.88
N ARG A 187 -12.88 10.91 4.01
CA ARG A 187 -13.13 9.69 3.22
C ARG A 187 -13.11 9.97 1.71
N VAL A 188 -13.76 11.05 1.26
CA VAL A 188 -13.78 11.45 -0.17
C VAL A 188 -12.38 11.79 -0.66
N TRP A 189 -11.63 12.60 0.07
CA TRP A 189 -10.26 12.98 -0.29
C TRP A 189 -9.31 11.79 -0.29
N SER A 190 -9.44 10.91 0.68
CA SER A 190 -8.64 9.69 0.77
C SER A 190 -8.86 8.77 -0.43
N GLN A 191 -10.11 8.58 -0.87
CA GLN A 191 -10.43 7.81 -2.07
C GLN A 191 -9.84 8.45 -3.34
N ALA A 192 -9.94 9.78 -3.49
CA ALA A 192 -9.30 10.49 -4.59
C ALA A 192 -7.78 10.33 -4.57
N SER A 193 -7.18 10.39 -3.38
CA SER A 193 -5.72 10.27 -3.20
C SER A 193 -5.18 8.90 -3.62
N VAL A 194 -5.89 7.81 -3.32
CA VAL A 194 -5.48 6.44 -3.69
C VAL A 194 -5.47 6.22 -5.20
N THR A 195 -6.32 6.93 -5.93
CA THR A 195 -6.40 6.85 -7.41
C THR A 195 -5.48 7.85 -8.12
N PHE A 196 -4.80 8.72 -7.36
CA PHE A 196 -3.82 9.64 -7.94
C PHE A 196 -2.53 8.90 -8.32
N VAL A 197 -2.14 9.03 -9.59
CA VAL A 197 -0.87 8.51 -10.10
C VAL A 197 -0.08 9.69 -10.68
N PRO A 198 1.09 10.04 -10.08
CA PRO A 198 1.92 11.11 -10.61
C PRO A 198 2.25 10.90 -12.10
N GLY A 199 2.12 11.96 -12.90
CA GLY A 199 2.38 11.88 -14.34
C GLY A 199 1.24 11.28 -15.18
N GLN A 200 0.06 11.02 -14.61
CA GLN A 200 -1.14 10.68 -15.36
C GLN A 200 -2.12 11.84 -15.41
N VAL A 201 -2.79 12.00 -16.55
CA VAL A 201 -3.84 12.99 -16.71
C VAL A 201 -5.10 12.48 -16.00
N THR A 202 -5.60 13.27 -15.07
CA THR A 202 -6.84 13.00 -14.31
C THR A 202 -7.93 14.00 -14.71
N SER A 203 -9.19 13.76 -14.32
CA SER A 203 -10.28 14.69 -14.56
C SER A 203 -10.08 15.98 -13.74
N GLN A 204 -10.66 17.10 -14.23
CA GLN A 204 -10.62 18.37 -13.49
C GLN A 204 -11.23 18.21 -12.09
N GLU A 205 -12.36 17.53 -11.98
CA GLU A 205 -13.02 17.26 -10.69
C GLU A 205 -12.09 16.54 -9.71
N HIS A 206 -11.33 15.56 -10.20
CA HIS A 206 -10.34 14.83 -9.39
C HIS A 206 -9.22 15.76 -8.91
N ASN A 207 -8.69 16.61 -9.78
CA ASN A 207 -7.65 17.57 -9.44
C ASN A 207 -8.14 18.60 -8.43
N ASP A 208 -9.39 19.06 -8.56
CA ASP A 208 -10.01 19.99 -7.61
C ASP A 208 -10.16 19.37 -6.21
N LEU A 209 -10.53 18.07 -6.13
CA LEU A 209 -10.57 17.34 -4.86
C LEU A 209 -9.20 17.24 -4.21
N LEU A 210 -8.14 16.94 -4.98
CA LEU A 210 -6.77 16.88 -4.46
C LEU A 210 -6.27 18.25 -4.01
N GLN A 211 -6.62 19.32 -4.73
CA GLN A 211 -6.26 20.68 -4.34
C GLN A 211 -6.98 21.09 -3.04
N GLU A 212 -8.28 20.82 -2.94
CA GLU A 212 -9.05 21.05 -1.72
C GLU A 212 -8.44 20.29 -0.53
N PHE A 213 -8.01 19.05 -0.74
CA PHE A 213 -7.34 18.26 0.26
C PHE A 213 -5.99 18.85 0.67
N ALA A 214 -5.16 19.26 -0.27
CA ALA A 214 -3.89 19.93 0.02
C ALA A 214 -4.09 21.19 0.89
N ASP A 215 -5.10 22.00 0.56
CA ASP A 215 -5.43 23.19 1.32
C ASP A 215 -5.96 22.87 2.73
N TYR A 216 -6.73 21.81 2.87
CA TYR A 216 -7.15 21.30 4.18
C TYR A 216 -5.94 20.87 5.02
N LEU A 217 -5.01 20.08 4.45
CA LEU A 217 -3.81 19.63 5.15
C LEU A 217 -2.91 20.82 5.58
N ARG A 218 -2.80 21.87 4.76
CA ARG A 218 -2.08 23.11 5.14
C ARG A 218 -2.71 23.79 6.35
N ARG A 219 -4.05 23.94 6.34
CA ARG A 219 -4.78 24.53 7.47
C ARG A 219 -4.63 23.70 8.74
N LEU A 220 -4.75 22.39 8.64
CA LEU A 220 -4.59 21.48 9.76
C LEU A 220 -3.16 21.55 10.34
N ALA A 221 -2.13 21.52 9.47
CA ALA A 221 -0.74 21.68 9.90
C ALA A 221 -0.47 23.03 10.57
N ALA A 222 -1.05 24.12 10.07
CA ALA A 222 -0.95 25.45 10.69
C ALA A 222 -1.59 25.46 12.10
N ALA A 223 -2.80 24.90 12.25
CA ALA A 223 -3.47 24.79 13.54
C ALA A 223 -2.64 23.97 14.56
N LYS A 224 -2.02 22.87 14.12
CA LYS A 224 -1.15 22.03 14.99
C LYS A 224 0.16 22.73 15.36
N ARG A 225 0.67 23.68 14.55
CA ARG A 225 1.82 24.52 14.92
C ARG A 225 1.46 25.51 16.04
N GLU A 226 0.25 26.08 16.00
CA GLU A 226 -0.23 27.04 17.01
C GLU A 226 -0.63 26.33 18.31
N SER A 227 -1.25 25.15 18.20
CA SER A 227 -1.75 24.37 19.34
C SER A 227 -1.46 22.89 19.16
N PRO A 228 -0.23 22.43 19.46
CA PRO A 228 0.16 21.03 19.33
C PRO A 228 -0.63 20.13 20.29
N GLY A 229 -1.08 18.97 19.80
CA GLY A 229 -1.68 17.90 20.59
C GLY A 229 -0.70 16.74 20.82
N GLU A 230 -1.27 15.58 21.19
CA GLU A 230 -0.52 14.32 21.35
C GLU A 230 -0.55 13.47 20.06
N ASP A 231 -1.14 13.97 18.98
CA ASP A 231 -1.26 13.29 17.70
C ASP A 231 0.05 13.27 16.90
N LEU A 232 0.11 12.37 15.92
CA LEU A 232 1.27 12.18 15.06
C LEU A 232 1.63 13.44 14.28
N LEU A 233 0.61 14.18 13.78
CA LEU A 233 0.86 15.42 13.03
C LEU A 233 1.52 16.48 13.90
N SER A 234 1.08 16.65 15.13
CA SER A 234 1.74 17.54 16.11
C SER A 234 3.20 17.13 16.33
N GLY A 235 3.47 15.83 16.40
CA GLY A 235 4.85 15.31 16.46
C GLY A 235 5.66 15.62 15.19
N LEU A 236 5.07 15.49 14.00
CA LEU A 236 5.73 15.78 12.72
C LEU A 236 6.04 17.28 12.56
N VAL A 237 5.11 18.13 12.96
CA VAL A 237 5.28 19.61 12.94
C VAL A 237 6.44 20.05 13.83
N GLN A 238 6.66 19.35 14.95
CA GLN A 238 7.73 19.62 15.91
C GLN A 238 9.02 18.85 15.66
N ALA A 239 9.00 17.88 14.70
CA ALA A 239 10.14 17.02 14.45
C ALA A 239 11.36 17.83 13.97
N GLU A 240 12.43 17.73 14.73
CA GLU A 240 13.74 18.32 14.42
C GLU A 240 14.84 17.30 14.70
N ALA A 241 15.79 17.18 13.78
CA ALA A 241 16.95 16.30 13.92
C ALA A 241 18.19 17.01 13.37
N ASP A 242 19.23 17.16 14.17
CA ASP A 242 20.50 17.81 13.81
C ASP A 242 20.30 19.26 13.27
N GLY A 243 19.31 20.00 13.78
CA GLY A 243 18.99 21.37 13.35
C GLY A 243 18.19 21.43 12.03
N ASP A 244 17.68 20.31 11.55
CA ASP A 244 16.85 20.21 10.35
C ASP A 244 15.41 19.80 10.69
N LYS A 245 14.44 20.30 9.90
CA LYS A 245 13.00 20.06 10.06
C LYS A 245 12.32 19.91 8.70
N LEU A 246 11.09 19.39 8.71
CA LEU A 246 10.26 19.35 7.51
C LEU A 246 9.88 20.76 7.04
N SER A 247 10.09 21.05 5.76
CA SER A 247 9.45 22.21 5.11
C SER A 247 7.94 22.00 5.03
N GLU A 248 7.19 23.05 4.67
CA GLU A 248 5.74 22.95 4.55
C GLU A 248 5.32 21.91 3.50
N ASN A 249 5.92 21.94 2.31
CA ASN A 249 5.61 21.00 1.25
C ASN A 249 5.99 19.55 1.64
N GLU A 250 7.13 19.35 2.29
CA GLU A 250 7.54 18.04 2.80
C GLU A 250 6.56 17.50 3.86
N LEU A 251 6.06 18.38 4.73
CA LEU A 251 5.06 17.99 5.72
C LEU A 251 3.75 17.58 5.04
N ILE A 252 3.24 18.38 4.08
CA ILE A 252 2.01 18.05 3.34
C ILE A 252 2.19 16.75 2.53
N SER A 253 3.32 16.60 1.81
CA SER A 253 3.67 15.36 1.11
C SER A 253 3.71 14.15 2.04
N MET A 254 4.23 14.34 3.26
CA MET A 254 4.30 13.26 4.25
C MET A 254 2.92 12.88 4.79
N MET A 255 2.07 13.88 5.10
CA MET A 255 0.69 13.63 5.51
C MET A 255 -0.09 12.88 4.43
N PHE A 256 0.01 13.34 3.18
CA PHE A 256 -0.58 12.68 2.03
C PHE A 256 -0.12 11.22 1.91
N LEU A 257 1.19 10.98 1.98
CA LEU A 257 1.75 9.64 1.94
C LEU A 257 1.24 8.73 3.06
N LEU A 258 1.20 9.23 4.30
CA LEU A 258 0.73 8.45 5.45
C LEU A 258 -0.75 8.06 5.29
N ILE A 259 -1.55 8.95 4.71
CA ILE A 259 -2.97 8.69 4.43
C ILE A 259 -3.10 7.61 3.34
N VAL A 260 -2.48 7.81 2.18
CA VAL A 260 -2.58 6.87 1.05
C VAL A 260 -2.02 5.49 1.39
N ALA A 261 -0.84 5.43 1.98
CA ALA A 261 -0.18 4.17 2.30
C ALA A 261 -0.74 3.51 3.57
N GLY A 262 -1.31 4.28 4.49
CA GLY A 262 -1.64 3.82 5.84
C GLY A 262 -2.95 3.06 5.94
N HIS A 263 -3.97 3.38 5.13
CA HIS A 263 -5.27 2.73 5.29
C HIS A 263 -5.56 1.66 4.23
N GLU A 264 -5.41 1.97 2.94
CA GLU A 264 -5.80 1.06 1.85
C GLU A 264 -5.09 -0.30 1.91
N THR A 265 -3.83 -0.31 2.29
CA THR A 265 -3.06 -1.55 2.46
C THR A 265 -3.60 -2.41 3.60
N THR A 266 -3.96 -1.82 4.73
CA THR A 266 -4.54 -2.54 5.87
C THR A 266 -5.97 -3.01 5.59
N VAL A 267 -6.77 -2.21 4.88
CA VAL A 267 -8.09 -2.64 4.36
C VAL A 267 -7.95 -3.96 3.60
N ASN A 268 -7.02 -4.01 2.65
CA ASN A 268 -6.83 -5.20 1.83
C ASN A 268 -6.19 -6.36 2.60
N LEU A 269 -5.38 -6.10 3.64
CA LEU A 269 -4.87 -7.14 4.52
C LEU A 269 -6.01 -7.83 5.28
N ILE A 270 -6.95 -7.05 5.84
CA ILE A 270 -8.09 -7.59 6.59
C ILE A 270 -9.03 -8.36 5.64
N ALA A 271 -9.36 -7.78 4.49
CA ALA A 271 -10.25 -8.42 3.51
C ALA A 271 -9.64 -9.71 2.93
N ASN A 272 -8.41 -9.65 2.42
CA ASN A 272 -7.71 -10.79 1.83
C ASN A 272 -7.43 -11.88 2.86
N GLY A 273 -7.04 -11.50 4.08
CA GLY A 273 -6.79 -12.44 5.17
C GLY A 273 -8.08 -13.17 5.61
N THR A 274 -9.21 -12.47 5.64
CA THR A 274 -10.53 -13.10 5.91
C THR A 274 -10.89 -14.07 4.79
N LEU A 275 -10.71 -13.66 3.52
CA LEU A 275 -10.95 -14.57 2.38
C LEU A 275 -10.08 -15.83 2.48
N LEU A 276 -8.78 -15.68 2.79
CA LEU A 276 -7.86 -16.81 2.97
C LEU A 276 -8.34 -17.79 4.05
N LEU A 277 -8.84 -17.28 5.17
CA LEU A 277 -9.39 -18.14 6.23
C LEU A 277 -10.64 -18.90 5.76
N PHE A 278 -11.47 -18.31 4.90
CA PHE A 278 -12.63 -19.01 4.33
C PHE A 278 -12.21 -20.05 3.26
N GLU A 279 -11.18 -19.76 2.49
CA GLU A 279 -10.62 -20.72 1.52
C GLU A 279 -9.88 -21.91 2.20
N HIS A 280 -9.46 -21.73 3.47
CA HIS A 280 -8.73 -22.73 4.26
C HIS A 280 -9.42 -22.97 5.63
N PRO A 281 -10.58 -23.63 5.64
CA PRO A 281 -11.38 -23.77 6.87
C PRO A 281 -10.69 -24.60 7.97
N ASP A 282 -9.76 -25.48 7.61
CA ASP A 282 -8.89 -26.19 8.56
C ASP A 282 -7.93 -25.26 9.30
N GLN A 283 -7.38 -24.25 8.61
CA GLN A 283 -6.51 -23.24 9.21
C GLN A 283 -7.33 -22.25 10.07
N LEU A 284 -8.55 -21.90 9.65
CA LEU A 284 -9.47 -21.10 10.45
C LEU A 284 -9.85 -21.81 11.75
N GLN A 285 -10.21 -23.12 11.67
CA GLN A 285 -10.50 -23.89 12.86
C GLN A 285 -9.30 -23.95 13.80
N ARG A 286 -8.11 -24.24 13.25
CA ARG A 286 -6.87 -24.26 14.04
C ARG A 286 -6.59 -22.93 14.72
N LEU A 287 -6.81 -21.79 14.03
CA LEU A 287 -6.62 -20.47 14.61
C LEU A 287 -7.58 -20.20 15.78
N ARG A 288 -8.83 -20.71 15.71
CA ARG A 288 -9.81 -20.65 16.80
C ARG A 288 -9.40 -21.50 18.01
N GLU A 289 -8.84 -22.68 17.76
CA GLU A 289 -8.34 -23.58 18.81
C GLU A 289 -7.04 -23.08 19.44
N GLU A 290 -6.17 -22.41 18.66
CA GLU A 290 -4.86 -21.89 19.05
C GLU A 290 -4.76 -20.38 18.77
N PRO A 291 -5.46 -19.46 19.48
CA PRO A 291 -5.43 -18.02 19.22
C PRO A 291 -4.02 -17.40 19.29
N ALA A 292 -3.09 -18.04 19.98
CA ALA A 292 -1.68 -17.63 20.05
C ALA A 292 -0.99 -17.64 18.66
N LEU A 293 -1.52 -18.35 17.67
CA LEU A 293 -1.03 -18.38 16.29
C LEU A 293 -1.39 -17.12 15.50
N LEU A 294 -2.27 -16.22 16.00
CA LEU A 294 -2.77 -15.07 15.23
C LEU A 294 -1.64 -14.23 14.64
N LYS A 295 -0.57 -13.98 15.39
CA LYS A 295 0.59 -13.22 14.86
C LYS A 295 1.26 -13.92 13.69
N ASN A 296 1.45 -15.22 13.77
CA ASN A 296 2.04 -16.00 12.68
C ASN A 296 1.07 -16.09 11.49
N ALA A 297 -0.23 -16.22 11.75
CA ALA A 297 -1.27 -16.22 10.72
C ALA A 297 -1.27 -14.93 9.92
N ILE A 298 -1.10 -13.76 10.56
CA ILE A 298 -1.01 -12.46 9.90
C ILE A 298 0.25 -12.39 8.99
N GLU A 299 1.42 -12.89 9.44
CA GLU A 299 2.60 -12.95 8.58
C GLU A 299 2.37 -13.91 7.37
N GLU A 300 1.64 -15.00 7.57
CA GLU A 300 1.31 -15.91 6.47
C GLU A 300 0.27 -15.31 5.51
N MET A 301 -0.73 -14.57 6.00
CA MET A 301 -1.67 -13.81 5.16
C MET A 301 -0.92 -12.77 4.31
N LEU A 302 0.04 -12.05 4.91
CA LEU A 302 0.91 -11.09 4.22
C LEU A 302 1.78 -11.75 3.16
N ARG A 303 2.30 -12.95 3.43
CA ARG A 303 3.06 -13.71 2.45
C ARG A 303 2.17 -14.18 1.30
N PHE A 304 1.03 -14.79 1.61
CA PHE A 304 0.20 -15.54 0.67
C PHE A 304 -0.65 -14.61 -0.21
N TYR A 305 -1.44 -13.69 0.38
CA TYR A 305 -2.26 -12.70 -0.31
C TYR A 305 -1.95 -11.27 0.17
N GLY A 306 -0.66 -10.92 0.19
CA GLY A 306 -0.24 -9.57 0.58
C GLY A 306 -0.96 -8.47 -0.21
N PRO A 307 -1.35 -7.37 0.44
CA PRO A 307 -2.07 -6.27 -0.20
C PRO A 307 -1.36 -5.67 -1.41
N VAL A 308 -0.04 -5.52 -1.32
CA VAL A 308 0.79 -4.97 -2.41
C VAL A 308 1.31 -6.12 -3.25
N GLU A 309 0.73 -6.31 -4.43
CA GLU A 309 1.10 -7.38 -5.36
C GLU A 309 2.38 -7.06 -6.12
N VAL A 310 2.54 -5.79 -6.50
CA VAL A 310 3.71 -5.27 -7.23
C VAL A 310 4.27 -4.09 -6.47
N GLY A 311 5.58 -4.13 -6.17
CA GLY A 311 6.27 -3.12 -5.39
C GLY A 311 6.49 -1.80 -6.13
N LEU A 312 7.16 -0.87 -5.47
CA LEU A 312 7.44 0.47 -6.01
C LEU A 312 8.30 0.41 -7.27
N THR A 313 8.05 1.36 -8.17
CA THR A 313 8.91 1.61 -9.33
C THR A 313 10.35 1.91 -8.92
N ARG A 314 11.29 1.28 -9.60
CA ARG A 314 12.72 1.55 -9.54
C ARG A 314 13.21 1.97 -10.92
N TRP A 315 14.16 2.88 -10.95
CA TRP A 315 14.83 3.33 -12.15
C TRP A 315 16.26 2.78 -12.19
N VAL A 316 16.63 2.13 -13.29
CA VAL A 316 18.00 1.69 -13.52
C VAL A 316 18.89 2.93 -13.69
N ARG A 317 19.85 3.12 -12.79
CA ARG A 317 20.70 4.31 -12.73
C ARG A 317 21.94 4.23 -13.64
N GLU A 318 22.38 3.01 -13.95
CA GLU A 318 23.51 2.70 -14.85
C GLU A 318 23.27 1.37 -15.53
N ASP A 319 23.92 1.15 -16.68
CA ASP A 319 23.87 -0.14 -17.37
C ASP A 319 24.34 -1.25 -16.42
N THR A 320 23.50 -2.25 -16.21
CA THR A 320 23.72 -3.30 -15.21
C THR A 320 23.06 -4.62 -15.60
N GLU A 321 23.22 -5.64 -14.78
CA GLU A 321 22.57 -6.94 -14.94
C GLU A 321 21.75 -7.30 -13.70
N LEU A 322 20.58 -7.91 -13.90
CA LEU A 322 19.77 -8.51 -12.87
C LEU A 322 19.11 -9.78 -13.40
N GLY A 323 19.20 -10.90 -12.65
CA GLY A 323 18.59 -12.17 -13.02
C GLY A 323 19.02 -12.71 -14.38
N GLY A 324 20.23 -12.36 -14.86
CA GLY A 324 20.77 -12.75 -16.17
C GLY A 324 20.35 -11.84 -17.34
N VAL A 325 19.56 -10.78 -17.07
CA VAL A 325 19.09 -9.83 -18.08
C VAL A 325 19.91 -8.55 -18.01
N GLN A 326 20.42 -8.09 -19.18
CA GLN A 326 21.12 -6.82 -19.30
C GLN A 326 20.11 -5.67 -19.29
N LEU A 327 20.28 -4.74 -18.37
CA LEU A 327 19.41 -3.59 -18.16
C LEU A 327 20.14 -2.30 -18.55
N LYS A 328 19.39 -1.37 -19.14
CA LYS A 328 19.90 -0.06 -19.54
C LYS A 328 19.46 1.01 -18.57
N ARG A 329 20.32 2.03 -18.38
CA ARG A 329 19.99 3.23 -17.64
C ARG A 329 18.65 3.82 -18.14
N GLY A 330 17.80 4.25 -17.21
CA GLY A 330 16.48 4.82 -17.49
C GLY A 330 15.35 3.80 -17.63
N GLN A 331 15.64 2.51 -17.64
CA GLN A 331 14.56 1.49 -17.62
C GLN A 331 13.84 1.46 -16.25
N GLN A 332 12.54 1.26 -16.34
CA GLN A 332 11.70 1.05 -15.15
C GLN A 332 11.72 -0.42 -14.74
N MET A 333 11.79 -0.67 -13.45
CA MET A 333 11.77 -2.00 -12.86
C MET A 333 10.77 -2.05 -11.69
N MET A 334 10.07 -3.15 -11.52
CA MET A 334 9.19 -3.40 -10.37
C MET A 334 9.35 -4.83 -9.87
N ALA A 335 9.40 -5.02 -8.56
CA ALA A 335 9.37 -6.35 -7.95
C ALA A 335 7.92 -6.85 -7.87
N VAL A 336 7.65 -8.03 -8.40
CA VAL A 336 6.35 -8.71 -8.20
C VAL A 336 6.41 -9.42 -6.86
N LEU A 337 6.00 -8.71 -5.79
CA LEU A 337 6.11 -9.19 -4.41
C LEU A 337 5.30 -10.45 -4.18
N ALA A 338 4.12 -10.54 -4.79
CA ALA A 338 3.28 -11.74 -4.75
C ALA A 338 4.00 -12.95 -5.35
N SER A 339 4.73 -12.76 -6.47
CA SER A 339 5.55 -13.81 -7.05
C SER A 339 6.72 -14.20 -6.13
N ALA A 340 7.47 -13.20 -5.62
CA ALA A 340 8.61 -13.42 -4.74
C ALA A 340 8.22 -14.16 -3.44
N ASN A 341 7.05 -13.86 -2.88
CA ASN A 341 6.52 -14.50 -1.68
C ASN A 341 6.03 -15.96 -1.90
N HIS A 342 5.92 -16.39 -3.17
CA HIS A 342 5.63 -17.77 -3.56
C HIS A 342 6.84 -18.46 -4.24
N ASP A 343 8.05 -17.94 -4.02
CA ASP A 343 9.26 -18.52 -4.59
C ASP A 343 9.68 -19.81 -3.82
N PRO A 344 9.69 -20.98 -4.47
CA PRO A 344 10.06 -22.25 -3.81
C PRO A 344 11.53 -22.29 -3.35
N GLU A 345 12.40 -21.44 -3.90
CA GLU A 345 13.78 -21.34 -3.43
C GLU A 345 13.87 -20.64 -2.06
N GLN A 346 12.87 -19.83 -1.70
CA GLN A 346 12.78 -19.13 -0.41
C GLN A 346 11.82 -19.81 0.55
N PHE A 347 10.69 -20.32 0.06
CA PHE A 347 9.61 -20.89 0.88
C PHE A 347 9.33 -22.33 0.48
N PRO A 348 9.62 -23.32 1.34
CA PRO A 348 9.17 -24.70 1.11
C PRO A 348 7.64 -24.74 0.99
N GLU A 349 7.12 -25.48 0.01
CA GLU A 349 5.67 -25.59 -0.26
C GLU A 349 4.99 -24.22 -0.30
N PRO A 350 5.41 -23.32 -1.24
CA PRO A 350 5.01 -21.90 -1.23
C PRO A 350 3.51 -21.71 -1.44
N ASP A 351 2.84 -22.66 -2.07
CA ASP A 351 1.41 -22.62 -2.40
C ASP A 351 0.53 -23.25 -1.29
N VAL A 352 1.13 -23.67 -0.17
CA VAL A 352 0.43 -24.11 1.04
C VAL A 352 0.29 -22.94 1.99
N PHE A 353 -0.96 -22.61 2.34
CA PHE A 353 -1.27 -21.62 3.38
C PHE A 353 -1.17 -22.32 4.74
N ASP A 354 -0.15 -21.96 5.52
CA ASP A 354 0.13 -22.55 6.86
C ASP A 354 0.33 -21.43 7.89
N ILE A 355 -0.67 -21.21 8.74
CA ILE A 355 -0.64 -20.18 9.79
C ILE A 355 0.44 -20.38 10.85
N SER A 356 1.14 -21.53 10.85
CA SER A 356 2.28 -21.79 11.74
C SER A 356 3.64 -21.66 11.06
N ARG A 357 3.69 -21.27 9.78
CA ARG A 357 4.93 -21.16 9.01
C ARG A 357 5.98 -20.36 9.76
N ASN A 358 7.14 -20.99 9.98
CA ASN A 358 8.28 -20.38 10.65
C ASN A 358 9.59 -21.09 10.21
N PRO A 359 10.59 -20.38 9.65
CA PRO A 359 10.61 -18.92 9.44
C PRO A 359 9.70 -18.47 8.29
N ASN A 360 9.15 -17.25 8.39
CA ASN A 360 8.35 -16.60 7.36
C ASN A 360 8.97 -15.25 6.97
N ARG A 361 10.01 -15.28 6.12
CA ARG A 361 10.79 -14.09 5.71
C ARG A 361 10.24 -13.48 4.43
N HIS A 362 8.95 -13.16 4.42
CA HIS A 362 8.31 -12.56 3.27
C HIS A 362 8.75 -11.11 3.02
N VAL A 363 8.51 -10.62 1.80
CA VAL A 363 8.81 -9.24 1.37
C VAL A 363 7.56 -8.38 1.17
N ALA A 364 6.43 -8.72 1.80
CA ALA A 364 5.20 -7.93 1.69
C ALA A 364 5.35 -6.48 2.17
N PHE A 365 6.25 -6.21 3.11
CA PHE A 365 6.63 -4.88 3.57
C PHE A 365 7.84 -4.30 2.84
N GLY A 366 8.26 -4.89 1.73
CA GLY A 366 9.50 -4.52 1.06
C GLY A 366 10.74 -4.82 1.90
N THR A 367 11.90 -4.34 1.46
CA THR A 367 13.18 -4.43 2.18
C THR A 367 14.10 -3.27 1.78
N GLY A 368 15.19 -3.05 2.52
CA GLY A 368 16.16 -1.97 2.25
C GLY A 368 15.66 -0.61 2.75
N LEU A 369 16.07 0.45 2.07
CA LEU A 369 15.80 1.85 2.48
C LEU A 369 14.31 2.17 2.56
N HIS A 370 13.52 1.62 1.64
CA HIS A 370 12.08 1.83 1.54
C HIS A 370 11.26 0.72 2.23
N ALA A 371 11.86 -0.05 3.15
CA ALA A 371 11.07 -0.96 3.98
C ALA A 371 9.94 -0.20 4.68
N CYS A 372 8.75 -0.80 4.73
CA CYS A 372 7.53 -0.14 5.19
C CYS A 372 7.69 0.50 6.57
N LEU A 373 7.40 1.81 6.67
CA LEU A 373 7.40 2.55 7.94
C LEU A 373 6.26 2.08 8.85
N GLY A 374 5.08 1.81 8.25
CA GLY A 374 3.86 1.43 8.95
C GLY A 374 3.77 -0.06 9.31
N ALA A 375 4.80 -0.88 9.07
CA ALA A 375 4.72 -2.32 9.26
C ALA A 375 4.29 -2.75 10.68
N THR A 376 4.68 -2.00 11.71
CA THR A 376 4.27 -2.26 13.10
C THR A 376 2.81 -1.89 13.32
N LEU A 377 2.33 -0.78 12.75
CA LEU A 377 0.94 -0.34 12.84
C LEU A 377 0.01 -1.33 12.10
N ALA A 378 0.35 -1.69 10.87
CA ALA A 378 -0.45 -2.65 10.08
C ALA A 378 -0.61 -4.00 10.80
N ARG A 379 0.46 -4.49 11.46
CA ARG A 379 0.38 -5.71 12.29
C ARG A 379 -0.52 -5.53 13.49
N LEU A 380 -0.41 -4.40 14.19
CA LEU A 380 -1.24 -4.10 15.34
C LEU A 380 -2.72 -4.02 14.96
N GLU A 381 -3.03 -3.30 13.88
CA GLU A 381 -4.40 -3.20 13.37
C GLU A 381 -4.95 -4.57 12.95
N ALA A 382 -4.16 -5.38 12.23
CA ALA A 382 -4.54 -6.72 11.85
C ALA A 382 -4.75 -7.64 13.06
N GLU A 383 -3.85 -7.60 14.07
CA GLU A 383 -4.01 -8.37 15.31
C GLU A 383 -5.34 -8.05 16.00
N VAL A 384 -5.67 -6.76 16.12
CA VAL A 384 -6.92 -6.31 16.73
C VAL A 384 -8.10 -6.69 15.86
N ALA A 385 -8.03 -6.38 14.56
CA ALA A 385 -9.14 -6.62 13.63
C ALA A 385 -9.54 -8.09 13.57
N PHE A 386 -8.59 -8.99 13.36
CA PHE A 386 -8.88 -10.43 13.32
C PHE A 386 -9.27 -10.99 14.69
N GLY A 387 -8.61 -10.53 15.76
CA GLY A 387 -8.94 -10.96 17.12
C GLY A 387 -10.40 -10.68 17.46
N GLU A 388 -10.87 -9.44 17.30
CA GLU A 388 -12.24 -9.04 17.62
C GLU A 388 -13.26 -9.65 16.64
N LEU A 389 -12.95 -9.72 15.34
CA LEU A 389 -13.84 -10.28 14.31
C LEU A 389 -14.12 -11.77 14.53
N LEU A 390 -13.05 -12.56 14.73
CA LEU A 390 -13.17 -14.03 14.90
C LEU A 390 -13.78 -14.42 16.25
N ASP A 391 -13.59 -13.62 17.29
CA ASP A 391 -14.21 -13.83 18.60
C ASP A 391 -15.71 -13.49 18.54
N ARG A 392 -16.10 -12.43 17.82
CA ARG A 392 -17.49 -11.96 17.75
C ARG A 392 -18.36 -12.82 16.84
N PHE A 393 -17.87 -13.25 15.69
CA PHE A 393 -18.65 -13.95 14.67
C PHE A 393 -18.06 -15.33 14.37
N ALA A 394 -18.45 -16.31 15.21
CA ALA A 394 -17.97 -17.69 15.07
C ALA A 394 -18.47 -18.39 13.78
N ASP A 395 -19.63 -17.98 13.27
CA ASP A 395 -20.28 -18.58 12.10
C ASP A 395 -20.12 -17.72 10.83
N LEU A 396 -19.20 -16.73 10.85
CA LEU A 396 -18.95 -15.88 9.68
C LEU A 396 -18.47 -16.71 8.48
N GLU A 397 -19.14 -16.56 7.35
CA GLU A 397 -18.83 -17.25 6.10
C GLU A 397 -19.09 -16.38 4.86
N LEU A 398 -18.62 -16.79 3.68
CA LEU A 398 -18.95 -16.12 2.43
C LEU A 398 -20.45 -16.19 2.16
N ALA A 399 -21.04 -15.07 1.74
CA ALA A 399 -22.45 -14.99 1.37
C ALA A 399 -22.69 -15.37 -0.11
N ILE A 400 -21.64 -15.38 -0.93
CA ILE A 400 -21.67 -15.74 -2.36
C ILE A 400 -20.57 -16.75 -2.65
N PRO A 401 -20.67 -17.53 -3.74
CA PRO A 401 -19.60 -18.39 -4.20
C PRO A 401 -18.29 -17.64 -4.43
N ARG A 402 -17.13 -18.31 -4.14
CA ARG A 402 -15.79 -17.70 -4.28
C ARG A 402 -15.52 -17.16 -5.70
N GLU A 403 -15.99 -17.85 -6.71
CA GLU A 403 -15.85 -17.52 -8.12
C GLU A 403 -16.63 -16.27 -8.57
N GLU A 404 -17.55 -15.77 -7.75
CA GLU A 404 -18.28 -14.53 -7.98
C GLU A 404 -17.55 -13.30 -7.39
N LEU A 405 -16.55 -13.51 -6.54
CA LEU A 405 -15.71 -12.44 -6.04
C LEU A 405 -14.81 -11.89 -7.15
N THR A 406 -14.68 -10.58 -7.22
CA THR A 406 -13.86 -9.91 -8.24
C THR A 406 -12.78 -9.05 -7.62
N TRP A 407 -11.62 -9.01 -8.28
CA TRP A 407 -10.52 -8.14 -7.93
C TRP A 407 -10.68 -6.78 -8.61
N ARG A 408 -10.16 -5.73 -7.98
CA ARG A 408 -10.07 -4.40 -8.61
C ARG A 408 -9.10 -4.45 -9.79
N ASP A 409 -9.51 -3.82 -10.89
CA ASP A 409 -8.75 -3.74 -12.13
C ASP A 409 -7.71 -2.60 -12.10
N GLY A 410 -6.62 -2.72 -12.89
CA GLY A 410 -5.66 -1.65 -13.15
C GLY A 410 -4.84 -1.19 -11.93
N THR A 411 -4.72 -2.00 -10.87
CA THR A 411 -4.05 -1.61 -9.62
C THR A 411 -2.86 -2.52 -9.27
N PHE A 412 -1.85 -1.94 -8.63
CA PHE A 412 -0.71 -2.66 -8.01
C PHE A 412 -1.11 -3.48 -6.78
N MET A 413 -2.34 -3.30 -6.32
CA MET A 413 -2.86 -3.93 -5.12
C MET A 413 -3.63 -5.21 -5.47
N ARG A 414 -3.51 -6.21 -4.62
CA ARG A 414 -4.45 -7.32 -4.57
C ARG A 414 -5.61 -6.89 -3.69
N ALA A 415 -6.64 -6.34 -4.30
CA ALA A 415 -7.77 -5.72 -3.65
C ALA A 415 -9.09 -6.28 -4.19
N LEU A 416 -9.96 -6.78 -3.33
CA LEU A 416 -11.31 -7.17 -3.69
C LEU A 416 -12.18 -5.95 -3.97
N THR A 417 -13.14 -6.08 -4.87
CA THR A 417 -14.18 -5.04 -5.08
C THR A 417 -15.18 -5.00 -3.95
N ALA A 418 -15.54 -6.17 -3.40
CA ALA A 418 -16.41 -6.38 -2.25
C ALA A 418 -16.09 -7.74 -1.61
N LEU A 419 -16.42 -7.90 -0.34
CA LEU A 419 -16.36 -9.19 0.36
C LEU A 419 -17.70 -9.45 1.08
N PRO A 420 -18.73 -9.91 0.33
CA PRO A 420 -20.02 -10.24 0.90
C PRO A 420 -19.91 -11.44 1.86
N VAL A 421 -20.30 -11.22 3.10
CA VAL A 421 -20.29 -12.25 4.17
C VAL A 421 -21.65 -12.36 4.83
N ARG A 422 -21.88 -13.48 5.52
CA ARG A 422 -23.06 -13.70 6.35
C ARG A 422 -22.72 -14.37 7.68
N VAL A 423 -23.60 -14.18 8.66
CA VAL A 423 -23.59 -14.77 10.01
C VAL A 423 -24.91 -15.46 10.34
#